data_7fe9d78ebb748f897f52b5a3439d8b3c
#
_entry.id   7fe9d78ebb748f897f52b5a3439d8b3c
#
_cell.length_a   1.000
_cell.length_b   1.000
_cell.length_c   1.000
_cell.angle_alpha   90.00
_cell.angle_beta   90.00
_cell.angle_gamma   90.00
#
_symmetry.space_group_name_H-M   'P 1'
#
loop_
_entity.id
_entity.type
_entity.pdbx_description
1 polymer ?
#
loop_
_entity_poly.entity_id
_entity_poly.type
_entity_poly.pdbx_seq_one_letter_code
_entity_poly.pdbx_strand_id
1 'polypeptide(L)'
;MEDKEGLDAAALAGRILLQNGAEIFRVEETIERIAKSYGMEGNSSFVLSSGIFITEEKDDKHFYANVKHIPLSTAHLDKVAAVNQLSREIETGKYTPAEAIEVLHNIQNMPEKSKTAQIIASGVGSACFGYLFGGSIFDSFAAFFVGSLLWVFLGIMSKRKKRTTKIMLNIGGGLFLTTLSILVYRLGIGDNLNHIIIGSIIPLVPGVAFTNAIRDIANEDYISGIVRLVDALLIAFCVALGVGIIMTVYHRIAV
;
A
#
# COMPACT_ATOMS: atom_id res chain seq x y z
N MET A 1 -4.95 23.36 27.02
CA MET A 1 -5.32 21.92 26.90
C MET A 1 -5.80 21.62 25.48
N GLU A 2 -6.64 22.46 24.90
CA GLU A 2 -7.15 22.30 23.53
C GLU A 2 -6.07 22.33 22.44
N ASP A 3 -5.06 23.18 22.55
CA ASP A 3 -3.93 23.26 21.59
C ASP A 3 -3.19 21.91 21.48
N LYS A 4 -2.96 21.24 22.62
CA LYS A 4 -2.28 19.95 22.62
C LYS A 4 -3.13 18.85 21.98
N GLU A 5 -4.43 18.85 22.23
CA GLU A 5 -5.36 17.87 21.62
C GLU A 5 -5.47 18.08 20.10
N GLY A 6 -5.45 19.35 19.64
CA GLY A 6 -5.42 19.67 18.22
C GLY A 6 -4.17 19.13 17.52
N LEU A 7 -2.99 19.30 18.15
CA LEU A 7 -1.73 18.76 17.62
C LEU A 7 -1.72 17.22 17.62
N ASP A 8 -2.27 16.60 18.68
CA ASP A 8 -2.40 15.14 18.75
C ASP A 8 -3.35 14.62 17.66
N ALA A 9 -4.44 15.32 17.35
CA ALA A 9 -5.34 14.99 16.25
C ALA A 9 -4.63 15.08 14.89
N ALA A 10 -3.90 16.18 14.62
CA ALA A 10 -3.12 16.36 13.39
C ALA A 10 -2.04 15.27 13.24
N ALA A 11 -1.29 14.98 14.31
CA ALA A 11 -0.28 13.93 14.33
C ALA A 11 -0.86 12.52 14.11
N LEU A 12 -2.03 12.23 14.70
CA LEU A 12 -2.72 10.95 14.52
C LEU A 12 -3.24 10.80 13.09
N ALA A 13 -3.82 11.85 12.51
CA ALA A 13 -4.27 11.86 11.11
C ALA A 13 -3.11 11.61 10.16
N GLY A 14 -2.01 12.35 10.30
CA GLY A 14 -0.79 12.16 9.51
C GLY A 14 -0.24 10.74 9.63
N ARG A 15 -0.21 10.18 10.83
CA ARG A 15 0.22 8.80 11.07
C ARG A 15 -0.67 7.79 10.34
N ILE A 16 -1.99 7.94 10.41
CA ILE A 16 -2.92 7.02 9.73
C ILE A 16 -2.71 7.11 8.23
N LEU A 17 -2.60 8.31 7.66
CA LEU A 17 -2.34 8.51 6.23
C LEU A 17 -1.04 7.84 5.79
N LEU A 18 0.07 8.11 6.47
CA LEU A 18 1.37 7.56 6.12
C LEU A 18 1.42 6.05 6.24
N GLN A 19 0.84 5.48 7.30
CA GLN A 19 0.73 4.02 7.50
C GLN A 19 -0.07 3.32 6.40
N ASN A 20 -1.02 4.01 5.79
CA ASN A 20 -1.91 3.45 4.77
C ASN A 20 -1.54 3.88 3.34
N GLY A 21 -0.32 4.38 3.14
CA GLY A 21 0.26 4.58 1.82
C GLY A 21 -0.15 5.87 1.13
N ALA A 22 -0.49 6.91 1.88
CA ALA A 22 -0.68 8.24 1.32
C ALA A 22 0.66 8.84 0.82
N GLU A 23 0.56 9.78 -0.09
CA GLU A 23 1.67 10.58 -0.62
C GLU A 23 2.18 11.55 0.46
N ILE A 24 3.48 11.84 0.47
CA ILE A 24 4.09 12.67 1.54
C ILE A 24 3.44 14.04 1.61
N PHE A 25 3.34 14.74 0.48
CA PHE A 25 2.76 16.08 0.43
C PHE A 25 1.29 16.12 0.94
N ARG A 26 0.51 15.05 0.70
CA ARG A 26 -0.86 14.95 1.22
C ARG A 26 -0.90 14.75 2.73
N VAL A 27 0.09 14.05 3.27
CA VAL A 27 0.22 13.88 4.73
C VAL A 27 0.52 15.23 5.37
N GLU A 28 1.48 15.99 4.82
CA GLU A 28 1.84 17.33 5.29
C GLU A 28 0.66 18.30 5.18
N GLU A 29 0.04 18.40 4.01
CA GLU A 29 -1.16 19.23 3.79
C GLU A 29 -2.29 18.91 4.79
N THR A 30 -2.51 17.63 5.09
CA THR A 30 -3.57 17.23 6.03
C THR A 30 -3.21 17.60 7.46
N ILE A 31 -1.96 17.41 7.88
CA ILE A 31 -1.46 17.80 9.20
C ILE A 31 -1.63 19.32 9.38
N GLU A 32 -1.16 20.11 8.42
CA GLU A 32 -1.23 21.56 8.45
C GLU A 32 -2.69 22.06 8.47
N ARG A 33 -3.56 21.48 7.65
CA ARG A 33 -4.99 21.82 7.60
C ARG A 33 -5.67 21.60 8.94
N ILE A 34 -5.46 20.43 9.58
CA ILE A 34 -6.04 20.12 10.88
C ILE A 34 -5.48 21.03 11.96
N ALA A 35 -4.16 21.22 11.99
CA ALA A 35 -3.52 22.08 12.96
C ALA A 35 -4.01 23.54 12.86
N LYS A 36 -4.07 24.09 11.64
CA LYS A 36 -4.58 25.43 11.37
C LYS A 36 -6.06 25.59 11.78
N SER A 37 -6.88 24.56 11.55
CA SER A 37 -8.30 24.58 11.94
C SER A 37 -8.50 24.68 13.46
N TYR A 38 -7.52 24.23 14.23
CA TYR A 38 -7.52 24.34 15.70
C TYR A 38 -6.66 25.50 16.23
N GLY A 39 -6.37 26.51 15.38
CA GLY A 39 -5.72 27.76 15.79
C GLY A 39 -4.20 27.69 15.92
N MET A 40 -3.56 26.64 15.41
CA MET A 40 -2.11 26.49 15.45
C MET A 40 -1.48 27.04 14.17
N GLU A 41 -1.25 28.33 14.10
CA GLU A 41 -0.68 29.00 12.89
C GLU A 41 0.84 28.86 12.77
N GLY A 42 1.54 28.59 13.88
CA GLY A 42 3.01 28.45 13.95
C GLY A 42 3.52 27.02 13.82
N ASN A 43 2.71 26.08 13.32
CA ASN A 43 3.16 24.71 13.16
C ASN A 43 4.00 24.53 11.90
N SER A 44 5.01 23.68 12.00
CA SER A 44 5.78 23.16 10.86
C SER A 44 5.77 21.64 10.92
N SER A 45 5.42 21.01 9.81
CA SER A 45 5.46 19.56 9.68
C SER A 45 6.51 19.14 8.67
N PHE A 46 7.31 18.14 9.02
CA PHE A 46 8.25 17.49 8.13
C PHE A 46 7.98 15.99 8.12
N VAL A 47 7.59 15.46 6.98
CA VAL A 47 7.18 14.07 6.82
C VAL A 47 8.19 13.32 5.98
N LEU A 48 8.62 12.16 6.48
CA LEU A 48 9.41 11.18 5.75
C LEU A 48 8.59 9.91 5.52
N SER A 49 9.01 9.08 4.59
CA SER A 49 8.37 7.78 4.30
C SER A 49 8.20 6.87 5.53
N SER A 50 9.00 7.08 6.58
CA SER A 50 9.01 6.26 7.79
C SER A 50 8.87 7.06 9.10
N GLY A 51 8.57 8.35 9.03
CA GLY A 51 8.47 9.19 10.23
C GLY A 51 7.81 10.54 9.97
N ILE A 52 7.25 11.10 11.03
CA ILE A 52 6.62 12.42 11.04
C ILE A 52 7.25 13.23 12.17
N PHE A 53 7.66 14.46 11.85
CA PHE A 53 8.16 15.46 12.78
C PHE A 53 7.18 16.62 12.73
N ILE A 54 6.60 16.99 13.86
CA ILE A 54 5.73 18.17 13.97
C ILE A 54 6.33 19.05 15.04
N THR A 55 6.52 20.33 14.70
CA THR A 55 6.99 21.35 15.64
C THR A 55 5.93 22.45 15.71
N GLU A 56 5.69 22.96 16.90
CA GLU A 56 4.86 24.12 17.15
C GLU A 56 5.70 25.20 17.78
N GLU A 57 5.69 26.41 17.21
CA GLU A 57 6.32 27.61 17.78
C GLU A 57 5.23 28.47 18.41
N LYS A 58 5.23 28.56 19.73
CA LYS A 58 4.34 29.44 20.48
C LYS A 58 5.14 30.25 21.48
N ASP A 59 5.03 31.58 21.39
CA ASP A 59 5.59 32.54 22.36
C ASP A 59 7.07 32.32 22.73
N ASP A 60 7.98 32.29 21.76
CA ASP A 60 9.46 32.23 21.90
C ASP A 60 10.02 31.06 22.75
N LYS A 61 9.24 30.09 23.21
CA LYS A 61 9.76 29.16 24.25
C LYS A 61 9.42 27.66 24.14
N HIS A 62 8.56 27.18 23.29
CA HIS A 62 8.22 25.75 23.34
C HIS A 62 8.22 25.08 21.97
N PHE A 63 9.21 24.21 21.76
CA PHE A 63 9.24 23.28 20.65
C PHE A 63 8.65 21.94 21.09
N TYR A 64 7.55 21.52 20.48
CA TYR A 64 7.06 20.16 20.57
C TYR A 64 7.53 19.40 19.33
N ALA A 65 8.44 18.45 19.52
CA ALA A 65 8.82 17.52 18.44
C ALA A 65 8.13 16.18 18.69
N ASN A 66 7.24 15.76 17.84
CA ASN A 66 6.64 14.43 17.89
C ASN A 66 7.29 13.56 16.80
N VAL A 67 8.24 12.71 17.20
CA VAL A 67 8.94 11.78 16.32
C VAL A 67 8.34 10.39 16.46
N LYS A 68 7.70 9.88 15.41
CA LYS A 68 7.18 8.49 15.40
C LYS A 68 7.74 7.74 14.21
N HIS A 69 8.39 6.62 14.49
CA HIS A 69 8.74 5.67 13.43
C HIS A 69 7.49 4.96 12.94
N ILE A 70 7.25 5.03 11.64
CA ILE A 70 6.07 4.46 10.97
C ILE A 70 6.56 3.46 9.93
N PRO A 71 6.39 2.14 10.14
CA PRO A 71 6.80 1.17 9.15
C PRO A 71 5.94 1.28 7.89
N LEU A 72 6.56 1.16 6.72
CA LEU A 72 5.86 1.05 5.44
C LEU A 72 4.91 -0.15 5.47
N SER A 73 3.64 0.10 5.21
CA SER A 73 2.56 -0.88 5.23
C SER A 73 1.92 -1.02 3.84
N THR A 74 1.02 -1.98 3.70
CA THR A 74 0.18 -2.12 2.51
C THR A 74 -0.78 -0.94 2.43
N ALA A 75 -1.02 -0.41 1.22
CA ALA A 75 -1.93 0.70 1.03
C ALA A 75 -3.40 0.31 1.33
N HIS A 76 -4.04 1.09 2.21
CA HIS A 76 -5.46 0.98 2.54
C HIS A 76 -6.16 2.30 2.16
N LEU A 77 -6.54 2.43 0.90
CA LEU A 77 -7.05 3.68 0.32
C LEU A 77 -8.38 4.13 0.93
N ASP A 78 -9.18 3.22 1.47
CA ASP A 78 -10.40 3.55 2.20
C ASP A 78 -10.13 4.33 3.50
N LYS A 79 -9.09 3.97 4.24
CA LYS A 79 -8.66 4.73 5.42
C LYS A 79 -8.10 6.09 5.04
N VAL A 80 -7.32 6.16 3.95
CA VAL A 80 -6.81 7.43 3.41
C VAL A 80 -7.96 8.35 3.02
N ALA A 81 -8.98 7.83 2.31
CA ALA A 81 -10.15 8.60 1.93
C ALA A 81 -10.95 9.10 3.15
N ALA A 82 -11.11 8.25 4.18
CA ALA A 82 -11.82 8.61 5.40
C ALA A 82 -11.12 9.74 6.18
N VAL A 83 -9.78 9.68 6.31
CA VAL A 83 -9.01 10.76 6.97
C VAL A 83 -9.09 12.06 6.17
N ASN A 84 -8.97 12.01 4.84
CA ASN A 84 -9.10 13.18 3.98
C ASN A 84 -10.50 13.81 4.09
N GLN A 85 -11.55 13.00 4.19
CA GLN A 85 -12.91 13.49 4.41
C GLN A 85 -13.03 14.16 5.79
N LEU A 86 -12.53 13.51 6.83
CA LEU A 86 -12.54 14.05 8.19
C LEU A 86 -11.79 15.39 8.28
N SER A 87 -10.63 15.51 7.63
CA SER A 87 -9.85 16.77 7.66
C SER A 87 -10.62 17.95 7.07
N ARG A 88 -11.42 17.72 6.01
CA ARG A 88 -12.29 18.76 5.43
C ARG A 88 -13.47 19.10 6.36
N GLU A 89 -14.01 18.12 7.05
CA GLU A 89 -15.10 18.34 8.01
C GLU A 89 -14.60 19.11 9.24
N ILE A 90 -13.34 18.86 9.68
CA ILE A 90 -12.68 19.65 10.73
C ILE A 90 -12.51 21.11 10.30
N GLU A 91 -12.10 21.35 9.05
CA GLU A 91 -11.93 22.69 8.48
C GLU A 91 -13.25 23.50 8.49
N THR A 92 -14.39 22.84 8.40
CA THR A 92 -15.72 23.48 8.53
C THR A 92 -16.17 23.68 9.98
N GLY A 93 -15.35 23.35 10.96
CA GLY A 93 -15.66 23.49 12.39
C GLY A 93 -16.64 22.44 12.94
N LYS A 94 -16.81 21.30 12.24
CA LYS A 94 -17.78 20.25 12.62
C LYS A 94 -17.38 19.43 13.84
N TYR A 95 -16.08 19.33 14.13
CA TYR A 95 -15.55 18.51 15.21
C TYR A 95 -14.62 19.31 16.12
N THR A 96 -14.77 19.11 17.41
CA THR A 96 -13.78 19.49 18.42
C THR A 96 -12.52 18.60 18.32
N PRO A 97 -11.35 19.01 18.85
CA PRO A 97 -10.15 18.17 18.83
C PRO A 97 -10.36 16.78 19.43
N ALA A 98 -11.08 16.69 20.55
CA ALA A 98 -11.36 15.41 21.22
C ALA A 98 -12.24 14.48 20.36
N GLU A 99 -13.31 15.02 19.75
CA GLU A 99 -14.18 14.25 18.84
C GLU A 99 -13.41 13.80 17.58
N ALA A 100 -12.54 14.64 17.02
CA ALA A 100 -11.71 14.29 15.89
C ALA A 100 -10.76 13.13 16.21
N ILE A 101 -10.16 13.10 17.39
CA ILE A 101 -9.31 11.99 17.86
C ILE A 101 -10.11 10.70 17.95
N GLU A 102 -11.34 10.74 18.48
CA GLU A 102 -12.21 9.58 18.56
C GLU A 102 -12.55 9.03 17.16
N VAL A 103 -12.92 9.91 16.22
CA VAL A 103 -13.20 9.52 14.83
C VAL A 103 -11.95 8.93 14.17
N LEU A 104 -10.77 9.52 14.40
CA LEU A 104 -9.50 9.00 13.88
C LEU A 104 -9.18 7.61 14.42
N HIS A 105 -9.43 7.35 15.71
CA HIS A 105 -9.30 6.00 16.27
C HIS A 105 -10.27 5.00 15.63
N ASN A 106 -11.49 5.42 15.33
CA ASN A 106 -12.45 4.58 14.62
C ASN A 106 -11.98 4.28 13.19
N ILE A 107 -11.43 5.27 12.47
CA ILE A 107 -10.82 5.06 11.14
C ILE A 107 -9.62 4.12 11.24
N GLN A 108 -8.74 4.30 12.22
CA GLN A 108 -7.59 3.42 12.43
C GLN A 108 -8.00 1.96 12.61
N ASN A 109 -9.09 1.72 13.34
CA ASN A 109 -9.63 0.41 13.67
C ASN A 109 -10.64 -0.11 12.63
N MET A 110 -10.86 0.58 11.51
CA MET A 110 -11.73 0.09 10.45
C MET A 110 -11.33 -1.33 10.04
N PRO A 111 -12.30 -2.25 9.96
CA PRO A 111 -12.04 -3.63 9.56
C PRO A 111 -11.57 -3.68 8.11
N GLU A 112 -10.63 -4.60 7.84
CA GLU A 112 -10.25 -4.91 6.47
C GLU A 112 -11.45 -5.47 5.69
N LYS A 113 -11.46 -5.29 4.37
CA LYS A 113 -12.45 -5.90 3.48
C LYS A 113 -12.49 -7.41 3.68
N SER A 114 -13.64 -8.02 3.47
CA SER A 114 -13.81 -9.45 3.65
C SER A 114 -12.78 -10.22 2.81
N LYS A 115 -12.26 -11.33 3.33
CA LYS A 115 -11.25 -12.15 2.62
C LYS A 115 -11.75 -12.63 1.28
N THR A 116 -13.04 -12.97 1.19
CA THR A 116 -13.70 -13.38 -0.06
C THR A 116 -13.65 -12.26 -1.09
N ALA A 117 -13.97 -11.01 -0.69
CA ALA A 117 -13.89 -9.86 -1.59
C ALA A 117 -12.46 -9.62 -2.09
N GLN A 118 -11.45 -9.77 -1.22
CA GLN A 118 -10.05 -9.62 -1.60
C GLN A 118 -9.61 -10.70 -2.59
N ILE A 119 -10.02 -11.97 -2.40
CA ILE A 119 -9.72 -13.08 -3.30
C ILE A 119 -10.36 -12.84 -4.68
N ILE A 120 -11.63 -12.46 -4.72
CA ILE A 120 -12.34 -12.17 -5.97
C ILE A 120 -11.71 -10.96 -6.68
N ALA A 121 -11.40 -9.89 -5.95
CA ALA A 121 -10.75 -8.71 -6.52
C ALA A 121 -9.38 -9.03 -7.12
N SER A 122 -8.58 -9.88 -6.45
CA SER A 122 -7.30 -10.37 -6.98
C SER A 122 -7.49 -11.15 -8.29
N GLY A 123 -8.47 -12.05 -8.34
CA GLY A 123 -8.79 -12.80 -9.55
C GLY A 123 -9.28 -11.90 -10.69
N VAL A 124 -10.23 -11.01 -10.41
CA VAL A 124 -10.76 -10.06 -11.42
C VAL A 124 -9.64 -9.17 -11.94
N GLY A 125 -8.80 -8.61 -11.05
CA GLY A 125 -7.65 -7.82 -11.46
C GLY A 125 -6.71 -8.60 -12.37
N SER A 126 -6.37 -9.84 -12.00
CA SER A 126 -5.52 -10.73 -12.81
C SER A 126 -6.12 -11.00 -14.20
N ALA A 127 -7.42 -11.27 -14.27
CA ALA A 127 -8.12 -11.50 -15.54
C ALA A 127 -8.12 -10.25 -16.43
N CYS A 128 -8.49 -9.10 -15.87
CA CYS A 128 -8.55 -7.84 -16.62
C CYS A 128 -7.17 -7.45 -17.18
N PHE A 129 -6.13 -7.55 -16.38
CA PHE A 129 -4.77 -7.24 -16.85
C PHE A 129 -4.24 -8.30 -17.83
N GLY A 130 -4.56 -9.59 -17.63
CA GLY A 130 -4.22 -10.63 -18.59
C GLY A 130 -4.80 -10.32 -19.98
N TYR A 131 -6.06 -9.89 -20.03
CA TYR A 131 -6.70 -9.45 -21.27
C TYR A 131 -6.09 -8.16 -21.83
N LEU A 132 -5.85 -7.16 -20.98
CA LEU A 132 -5.29 -5.87 -21.38
C LEU A 132 -3.90 -6.02 -22.02
N PHE A 133 -3.10 -6.97 -21.56
CA PHE A 133 -1.78 -7.27 -22.11
C PHE A 133 -1.80 -8.24 -23.29
N GLY A 134 -2.95 -8.47 -23.91
CA GLY A 134 -3.08 -9.19 -25.17
C GLY A 134 -3.41 -10.68 -25.02
N GLY A 135 -3.74 -11.13 -23.82
CA GLY A 135 -4.24 -12.49 -23.59
C GLY A 135 -5.62 -12.72 -24.16
N SER A 136 -5.92 -13.98 -24.48
CA SER A 136 -7.25 -14.40 -24.89
C SER A 136 -8.24 -14.39 -23.71
N ILE A 137 -9.52 -14.57 -23.98
CA ILE A 137 -10.55 -14.75 -22.94
C ILE A 137 -10.23 -15.97 -22.08
N PHE A 138 -9.70 -17.04 -22.69
CA PHE A 138 -9.31 -18.26 -21.97
C PHE A 138 -8.07 -18.03 -21.08
N ASP A 139 -7.08 -17.25 -21.56
CA ASP A 139 -5.93 -16.83 -20.76
C ASP A 139 -6.37 -16.00 -19.56
N SER A 140 -7.32 -15.09 -19.77
CA SER A 140 -7.87 -14.23 -18.73
C SER A 140 -8.64 -15.03 -17.68
N PHE A 141 -9.39 -16.03 -18.11
CA PHE A 141 -10.08 -16.95 -17.21
C PHE A 141 -9.08 -17.78 -16.37
N ALA A 142 -8.03 -18.29 -17.00
CA ALA A 142 -6.94 -18.96 -16.31
C ALA A 142 -6.25 -18.03 -15.29
N ALA A 143 -5.94 -16.79 -15.69
CA ALA A 143 -5.34 -15.79 -14.81
C ALA A 143 -6.24 -15.43 -13.62
N PHE A 144 -7.57 -15.42 -13.79
CA PHE A 144 -8.52 -15.24 -12.68
C PHE A 144 -8.32 -16.30 -11.59
N PHE A 145 -8.27 -17.56 -11.94
CA PHE A 145 -8.08 -18.65 -10.98
C PHE A 145 -6.71 -18.59 -10.32
N VAL A 146 -5.67 -18.38 -11.10
CA VAL A 146 -4.30 -18.29 -10.58
C VAL A 146 -4.16 -17.12 -9.62
N GLY A 147 -4.67 -15.93 -9.98
CA GLY A 147 -4.62 -14.75 -9.13
C GLY A 147 -5.45 -14.88 -7.85
N SER A 148 -6.62 -15.53 -7.92
CA SER A 148 -7.44 -15.83 -6.75
C SER A 148 -6.73 -16.78 -5.78
N LEU A 149 -6.13 -17.86 -6.29
CA LEU A 149 -5.40 -18.82 -5.48
C LEU A 149 -4.08 -18.25 -4.94
N LEU A 150 -3.43 -17.36 -5.68
CA LEU A 150 -2.26 -16.61 -5.20
C LEU A 150 -2.63 -15.79 -3.96
N TRP A 151 -3.76 -15.09 -3.95
CA TRP A 151 -4.19 -14.32 -2.78
C TRP A 151 -4.44 -15.20 -1.56
N VAL A 152 -5.06 -16.37 -1.75
CA VAL A 152 -5.22 -17.37 -0.68
C VAL A 152 -3.87 -17.83 -0.15
N PHE A 153 -2.92 -18.15 -1.02
CA PHE A 153 -1.56 -18.57 -0.66
C PHE A 153 -0.86 -17.48 0.17
N LEU A 154 -0.87 -16.24 -0.29
CA LEU A 154 -0.28 -15.10 0.43
C LEU A 154 -0.92 -14.90 1.80
N GLY A 155 -2.24 -15.04 1.90
CA GLY A 155 -2.98 -14.94 3.16
C GLY A 155 -2.61 -16.04 4.16
N ILE A 156 -2.34 -17.26 3.71
CA ILE A 156 -1.87 -18.37 4.55
C ILE A 156 -0.43 -18.12 5.01
N MET A 157 0.45 -17.71 4.10
CA MET A 157 1.85 -17.43 4.40
C MET A 157 2.02 -16.22 5.34
N SER A 158 1.23 -15.17 5.16
CA SER A 158 1.25 -13.96 6.00
C SER A 158 0.84 -14.24 7.45
N LYS A 159 -0.03 -15.21 7.71
CA LYS A 159 -0.41 -15.61 9.08
C LYS A 159 0.75 -16.21 9.87
N ARG A 160 1.78 -16.73 9.22
CA ARG A 160 3.00 -17.24 9.85
C ARG A 160 4.00 -16.12 10.21
N LYS A 161 3.51 -14.93 10.52
CA LYS A 161 4.19 -13.62 10.71
C LYS A 161 5.51 -13.64 11.50
N LYS A 162 5.77 -14.61 12.35
CA LYS A 162 7.02 -14.69 13.13
C LYS A 162 8.24 -15.19 12.32
N ARG A 163 8.07 -15.69 11.10
CA ARG A 163 9.17 -16.30 10.30
C ARG A 163 9.25 -15.83 8.85
N THR A 164 8.28 -15.08 8.31
CA THR A 164 8.22 -14.77 6.89
C THR A 164 8.50 -13.29 6.64
N THR A 165 9.58 -12.99 5.92
CA THR A 165 9.92 -11.63 5.50
C THR A 165 9.16 -11.24 4.23
N LYS A 166 9.05 -9.92 3.94
CA LYS A 166 8.49 -9.41 2.67
C LYS A 166 9.14 -10.09 1.45
N ILE A 167 10.45 -10.23 1.47
CA ILE A 167 11.25 -10.87 0.41
C ILE A 167 10.78 -12.30 0.16
N MET A 168 10.68 -13.11 1.23
CA MET A 168 10.23 -14.51 1.11
C MET A 168 8.80 -14.63 0.58
N LEU A 169 7.90 -13.71 0.97
CA LEU A 169 6.53 -13.71 0.46
C LEU A 169 6.48 -13.43 -1.04
N ASN A 170 7.26 -12.46 -1.52
CA ASN A 170 7.27 -12.09 -2.94
C ASN A 170 7.94 -13.14 -3.82
N ILE A 171 9.09 -13.69 -3.40
CA ILE A 171 9.73 -14.82 -4.11
C ILE A 171 8.79 -16.03 -4.11
N GLY A 172 8.24 -16.40 -2.94
CA GLY A 172 7.31 -17.52 -2.81
C GLY A 172 6.04 -17.33 -3.63
N GLY A 173 5.51 -16.11 -3.68
CA GLY A 173 4.38 -15.74 -4.53
C GLY A 173 4.69 -15.94 -6.02
N GLY A 174 5.87 -15.48 -6.48
CA GLY A 174 6.34 -15.66 -7.85
C GLY A 174 6.51 -17.16 -8.22
N LEU A 175 7.13 -17.94 -7.32
CA LEU A 175 7.25 -19.39 -7.50
C LEU A 175 5.88 -20.06 -7.61
N PHE A 176 4.96 -19.74 -6.68
CA PHE A 176 3.64 -20.35 -6.61
C PHE A 176 2.79 -20.03 -7.86
N LEU A 177 2.67 -18.74 -8.20
CA LEU A 177 1.86 -18.33 -9.35
C LEU A 177 2.35 -18.95 -10.67
N THR A 178 3.68 -18.99 -10.88
CA THR A 178 4.25 -19.53 -12.12
C THR A 178 4.04 -21.04 -12.22
N THR A 179 4.25 -21.76 -11.11
CA THR A 179 3.98 -23.19 -11.07
C THR A 179 2.51 -23.51 -11.36
N LEU A 180 1.60 -22.72 -10.76
CA LEU A 180 0.17 -22.90 -10.97
C LEU A 180 -0.25 -22.51 -12.39
N SER A 181 0.33 -21.45 -12.97
CA SER A 181 0.09 -21.06 -14.37
C SER A 181 0.50 -22.13 -15.35
N ILE A 182 1.67 -22.77 -15.14
CA ILE A 182 2.13 -23.90 -15.95
C ILE A 182 1.15 -25.08 -15.84
N LEU A 183 0.69 -25.40 -14.62
CA LEU A 183 -0.26 -26.48 -14.41
C LEU A 183 -1.58 -26.22 -15.15
N VAL A 184 -2.15 -25.04 -15.01
CA VAL A 184 -3.42 -24.63 -15.67
C VAL A 184 -3.27 -24.65 -17.19
N TYR A 185 -2.16 -24.14 -17.72
CA TYR A 185 -1.84 -24.19 -19.15
C TYR A 185 -1.69 -25.65 -19.67
N ARG A 186 -1.02 -26.53 -18.93
CA ARG A 186 -0.87 -27.96 -19.28
C ARG A 186 -2.20 -28.74 -19.25
N LEU A 187 -3.16 -28.29 -18.45
CA LEU A 187 -4.53 -28.82 -18.45
C LEU A 187 -5.38 -28.34 -19.63
N GLY A 188 -4.82 -27.53 -20.53
CA GLY A 188 -5.52 -27.00 -21.71
C GLY A 188 -6.43 -25.81 -21.38
N ILE A 189 -6.26 -25.17 -20.22
CA ILE A 189 -6.98 -23.96 -19.83
C ILE A 189 -6.11 -22.77 -20.17
N GLY A 190 -6.44 -22.06 -21.26
CA GLY A 190 -5.68 -20.93 -21.80
C GLY A 190 -4.79 -21.29 -22.98
N ASP A 191 -4.53 -20.30 -23.81
CA ASP A 191 -3.85 -20.42 -25.10
C ASP A 191 -2.35 -20.08 -25.01
N ASN A 192 -2.00 -19.17 -24.08
CA ASN A 192 -0.64 -18.64 -23.95
C ASN A 192 -0.20 -18.51 -22.50
N LEU A 193 0.79 -19.34 -22.13
CA LEU A 193 1.36 -19.36 -20.78
C LEU A 193 1.87 -17.98 -20.31
N ASN A 194 2.47 -17.20 -21.22
CA ASN A 194 3.03 -15.91 -20.86
C ASN A 194 1.93 -14.91 -20.43
N HIS A 195 0.79 -14.90 -21.16
CA HIS A 195 -0.33 -14.03 -20.80
C HIS A 195 -0.98 -14.44 -19.48
N ILE A 196 -1.08 -15.73 -19.20
CA ILE A 196 -1.56 -16.24 -17.91
C ILE A 196 -0.65 -15.76 -16.77
N ILE A 197 0.69 -15.89 -16.93
CA ILE A 197 1.65 -15.44 -15.91
C ILE A 197 1.58 -13.92 -15.75
N ILE A 198 1.57 -13.15 -16.85
CA ILE A 198 1.53 -11.67 -16.81
C ILE A 198 0.26 -11.17 -16.11
N GLY A 199 -0.89 -11.77 -16.40
CA GLY A 199 -2.13 -11.43 -15.70
C GLY A 199 -2.09 -11.78 -14.22
N SER A 200 -1.61 -12.98 -13.90
CA SER A 200 -1.58 -13.52 -12.53
C SER A 200 -0.58 -12.85 -11.60
N ILE A 201 0.44 -12.15 -12.13
CA ILE A 201 1.47 -11.46 -11.34
C ILE A 201 0.97 -10.13 -10.74
N ILE A 202 -0.08 -9.56 -11.29
CA ILE A 202 -0.58 -8.21 -10.94
C ILE A 202 -0.81 -8.00 -9.44
N PRO A 203 -1.38 -8.94 -8.67
CA PRO A 203 -1.54 -8.77 -7.23
C PRO A 203 -0.23 -8.62 -6.44
N LEU A 204 0.91 -9.01 -7.03
CA LEU A 204 2.25 -8.85 -6.43
C LEU A 204 2.96 -7.59 -6.89
N VAL A 205 2.50 -6.95 -7.96
CA VAL A 205 3.14 -5.75 -8.51
C VAL A 205 2.96 -4.57 -7.55
N PRO A 206 4.03 -3.91 -7.11
CA PRO A 206 3.97 -2.80 -6.15
C PRO A 206 3.56 -1.49 -6.83
N GLY A 207 2.42 -1.48 -7.56
CA GLY A 207 2.00 -0.36 -8.41
C GLY A 207 1.80 0.94 -7.63
N VAL A 208 1.05 0.90 -6.52
CA VAL A 208 0.79 2.08 -5.68
C VAL A 208 2.08 2.62 -5.08
N ALA A 209 2.96 1.73 -4.58
CA ALA A 209 4.24 2.15 -4.01
C ALA A 209 5.14 2.81 -5.07
N PHE A 210 5.15 2.27 -6.30
CA PHE A 210 5.93 2.80 -7.41
C PHE A 210 5.41 4.16 -7.90
N THR A 211 4.09 4.29 -8.09
CA THR A 211 3.49 5.57 -8.51
C THR A 211 3.65 6.65 -7.45
N ASN A 212 3.49 6.33 -6.17
CA ASN A 212 3.71 7.27 -5.09
C ASN A 212 5.19 7.68 -4.99
N ALA A 213 6.13 6.75 -5.20
CA ALA A 213 7.55 7.07 -5.22
C ALA A 213 7.90 8.10 -6.32
N ILE A 214 7.37 7.90 -7.54
CA ILE A 214 7.58 8.86 -8.63
C ILE A 214 6.94 10.22 -8.30
N ARG A 215 5.76 10.22 -7.69
CA ARG A 215 5.05 11.44 -7.33
C ARG A 215 5.74 12.20 -6.19
N ASP A 216 6.25 11.50 -5.18
CA ASP A 216 7.05 12.10 -4.11
C ASP A 216 8.33 12.76 -4.71
N ILE A 217 9.03 12.08 -5.63
CA ILE A 217 10.18 12.65 -6.33
C ILE A 217 9.78 13.89 -7.15
N ALA A 218 8.65 13.85 -7.87
CA ALA A 218 8.17 14.96 -8.67
C ALA A 218 7.77 16.19 -7.82
N ASN A 219 7.41 15.97 -6.57
CA ASN A 219 7.11 17.01 -5.58
C ASN A 219 8.37 17.40 -4.75
N GLU A 220 9.57 17.05 -5.19
CA GLU A 220 10.84 17.36 -4.55
C GLU A 220 11.12 16.61 -3.23
N ASP A 221 10.24 15.67 -2.82
CA ASP A 221 10.42 14.77 -1.67
C ASP A 221 11.38 13.62 -2.01
N TYR A 222 12.60 13.95 -2.42
CA TYR A 222 13.57 12.99 -2.96
C TYR A 222 13.90 11.86 -1.99
N ILE A 223 14.07 12.15 -0.69
CA ILE A 223 14.45 11.13 0.31
C ILE A 223 13.35 10.07 0.40
N SER A 224 12.11 10.50 0.58
CA SER A 224 10.96 9.59 0.71
C SER A 224 10.69 8.85 -0.60
N GLY A 225 10.75 9.56 -1.72
CA GLY A 225 10.53 9.00 -3.04
C GLY A 225 11.55 7.93 -3.39
N ILE A 226 12.85 8.17 -3.15
CA ILE A 226 13.91 7.18 -3.41
C ILE A 226 13.75 5.95 -2.52
N VAL A 227 13.47 6.11 -1.23
CA VAL A 227 13.26 4.98 -0.31
C VAL A 227 12.09 4.10 -0.77
N ARG A 228 10.95 4.71 -1.16
CA ARG A 228 9.79 3.99 -1.69
C ARG A 228 10.09 3.33 -3.03
N LEU A 229 10.85 3.98 -3.91
CA LEU A 229 11.26 3.43 -5.20
C LEU A 229 12.12 2.19 -5.03
N VAL A 230 13.12 2.25 -4.13
CA VAL A 230 13.98 1.10 -3.83
C VAL A 230 13.17 -0.07 -3.25
N ASP A 231 12.21 0.18 -2.34
CA ASP A 231 11.32 -0.87 -1.80
C ASP A 231 10.48 -1.50 -2.92
N ALA A 232 9.91 -0.69 -3.83
CA ALA A 232 9.12 -1.18 -4.95
C ALA A 232 9.97 -1.99 -5.96
N LEU A 233 11.16 -1.53 -6.29
CA LEU A 233 12.08 -2.26 -7.18
C LEU A 233 12.54 -3.58 -6.55
N LEU A 234 12.81 -3.59 -5.25
CA LEU A 234 13.16 -4.82 -4.52
C LEU A 234 12.02 -5.85 -4.58
N ILE A 235 10.77 -5.42 -4.39
CA ILE A 235 9.60 -6.30 -4.51
C ILE A 235 9.51 -6.86 -5.93
N ALA A 236 9.59 -6.00 -6.95
CA ALA A 236 9.52 -6.42 -8.36
C ALA A 236 10.64 -7.43 -8.70
N PHE A 237 11.86 -7.18 -8.23
CA PHE A 237 12.99 -8.09 -8.41
C PHE A 237 12.76 -9.45 -7.73
N CYS A 238 12.24 -9.47 -6.49
CA CYS A 238 11.92 -10.71 -5.78
C CYS A 238 10.86 -11.54 -6.53
N VAL A 239 9.82 -10.90 -7.05
CA VAL A 239 8.79 -11.56 -7.84
C VAL A 239 9.37 -12.11 -9.14
N ALA A 240 10.16 -11.30 -9.85
CA ALA A 240 10.84 -11.72 -11.09
C ALA A 240 11.78 -12.91 -10.87
N LEU A 241 12.51 -12.96 -9.75
CA LEU A 241 13.32 -14.13 -9.38
C LEU A 241 12.47 -15.37 -9.21
N GLY A 242 11.34 -15.28 -8.49
CA GLY A 242 10.44 -16.42 -8.31
C GLY A 242 9.91 -16.96 -9.63
N VAL A 243 9.44 -16.07 -10.52
CA VAL A 243 8.98 -16.44 -11.87
C VAL A 243 10.11 -17.04 -12.69
N GLY A 244 11.27 -16.39 -12.73
CA GLY A 244 12.42 -16.78 -13.54
C GLY A 244 12.97 -18.17 -13.17
N ILE A 245 13.02 -18.49 -11.88
CA ILE A 245 13.45 -19.82 -11.42
C ILE A 245 12.55 -20.91 -12.01
N ILE A 246 11.24 -20.79 -11.86
CA ILE A 246 10.29 -21.81 -12.36
C ILE A 246 10.30 -21.87 -13.88
N MET A 247 10.34 -20.73 -14.57
CA MET A 247 10.40 -20.70 -16.04
C MET A 247 11.68 -21.36 -16.56
N THR A 248 12.82 -21.14 -15.91
CA THR A 248 14.10 -21.78 -16.28
C THR A 248 14.02 -23.30 -16.14
N VAL A 249 13.45 -23.79 -15.02
CA VAL A 249 13.25 -25.22 -14.79
C VAL A 249 12.27 -25.80 -15.83
N TYR A 250 11.17 -25.10 -16.08
CA TYR A 250 10.17 -25.52 -17.07
C TYR A 250 10.76 -25.67 -18.47
N HIS A 251 11.56 -24.70 -18.94
CA HIS A 251 12.20 -24.78 -20.26
C HIS A 251 13.21 -25.92 -20.36
N ARG A 252 13.94 -26.24 -19.28
CA ARG A 252 14.88 -27.39 -19.29
C ARG A 252 14.20 -28.73 -19.32
N ILE A 253 12.98 -28.85 -18.79
CA ILE A 253 12.24 -30.13 -18.74
C ILE A 253 11.37 -30.28 -20.00
N ALA A 254 10.95 -29.21 -20.63
CA ALA A 254 10.08 -29.21 -21.80
C ALA A 254 10.83 -29.34 -23.13
N VAL A 255 12.17 -29.22 -23.10
CA VAL A 255 13.12 -29.52 -24.19
C VAL A 255 13.74 -30.89 -23.96
#